data_b395d20f5c89726077dac3c5a8f76864
#
_entry.id   b395d20f5c89726077dac3c5a8f76864
#
_cell.length_a   1.000
_cell.length_b   1.000
_cell.length_c   1.000
_cell.angle_alpha   90.00
_cell.angle_beta   90.00
_cell.angle_gamma   90.00
#
_symmetry.space_group_name_H-M   'P 1'
#
loop_
_entity.id
_entity.type
_entity.pdbx_description
1 polymer ?
#
loop_
_entity_poly.entity_id
_entity_poly.type
_entity_poly.pdbx_seq_one_letter_code
_entity_poly.pdbx_strand_id
1 'polypeptide(L)'
;MANTLSVTPAGLCEMAAKGRETHISSLCTVFAESEVINLIGRGTPREDIAYAVVDSIVQKVKTQAGKLSFGKGVLCLTGGLCDFDYFRESLGRAFKREVLTSPDARFAGAVGAALFALSI
;
A
#
# COMPACT_ATOMS: atom_id res chain seq x y z
N MET A 1 7.03 -8.81 4.80
CA MET A 1 5.60 -9.19 4.97
C MET A 1 5.07 -10.07 3.84
N ALA A 2 5.17 -9.71 2.54
CA ALA A 2 4.77 -10.63 1.46
C ALA A 2 5.58 -11.93 1.50
N ASN A 3 6.89 -11.85 1.71
CA ASN A 3 7.76 -13.00 1.89
C ASN A 3 7.36 -13.87 3.09
N THR A 4 6.95 -13.28 4.20
CA THR A 4 6.49 -13.98 5.41
C THR A 4 5.25 -14.83 5.15
N LEU A 5 4.41 -14.39 4.21
CA LEU A 5 3.24 -15.13 3.73
C LEU A 5 3.55 -15.99 2.50
N SER A 6 4.80 -16.03 2.03
CA SER A 6 5.21 -16.77 0.83
C SER A 6 4.39 -16.40 -0.41
N VAL A 7 4.13 -15.12 -0.63
CA VAL A 7 3.39 -14.58 -1.77
C VAL A 7 4.14 -13.42 -2.42
N THR A 8 3.78 -13.11 -3.66
CA THR A 8 4.23 -11.88 -4.32
C THR A 8 3.46 -10.66 -3.78
N PRO A 9 3.95 -9.42 -3.95
CA PRO A 9 3.18 -8.22 -3.61
C PRO A 9 1.81 -8.16 -4.30
N ALA A 10 1.70 -8.60 -5.56
CA ALA A 10 0.42 -8.71 -6.27
C ALA A 10 -0.50 -9.72 -5.59
N GLY A 11 -0.01 -10.94 -5.33
CA GLY A 11 -0.76 -11.98 -4.62
C GLY A 11 -1.21 -11.54 -3.22
N LEU A 12 -0.40 -10.73 -2.52
CA LEU A 12 -0.80 -10.16 -1.24
C LEU A 12 -2.02 -9.22 -1.38
N CYS A 13 -2.04 -8.38 -2.41
CA CYS A 13 -3.17 -7.49 -2.68
C CYS A 13 -4.43 -8.26 -3.09
N GLU A 14 -4.28 -9.30 -3.91
CA GLU A 14 -5.40 -10.18 -4.30
C GLU A 14 -6.01 -10.91 -3.10
N MET A 15 -5.17 -11.40 -2.18
CA MET A 15 -5.62 -12.02 -0.94
C MET A 15 -6.30 -11.00 -0.04
N ALA A 16 -5.73 -9.81 0.12
CA ALA A 16 -6.28 -8.74 0.94
C ALA A 16 -7.69 -8.33 0.49
N ALA A 17 -7.97 -8.37 -0.81
CA ALA A 17 -9.29 -8.08 -1.36
C ALA A 17 -10.38 -9.07 -0.89
N LYS A 18 -9.99 -10.27 -0.46
CA LYS A 18 -10.89 -11.33 0.04
C LYS A 18 -10.92 -11.39 1.56
N GLY A 19 -10.00 -10.70 2.23
CA GLY A 19 -9.87 -10.71 3.68
C GLY A 19 -10.93 -9.90 4.39
N ARG A 20 -11.07 -10.17 5.68
CA ARG A 20 -11.94 -9.43 6.61
C ARG A 20 -11.10 -8.48 7.45
N GLU A 21 -11.79 -7.51 8.04
CA GLU A 21 -11.16 -6.50 8.87
C GLU A 21 -10.40 -7.12 10.06
N THR A 22 -9.09 -7.10 9.95
CA THR A 22 -8.13 -7.54 10.98
C THR A 22 -7.08 -6.45 11.11
N HIS A 23 -6.64 -6.16 12.33
CA HIS A 23 -5.80 -5.01 12.62
C HIS A 23 -4.37 -5.41 12.93
N ILE A 24 -3.43 -4.67 12.33
CA ILE A 24 -2.03 -4.61 12.76
C ILE A 24 -1.80 -3.22 13.36
N SER A 25 -1.45 -3.16 14.64
CA SER A 25 -1.33 -1.90 15.38
C SER A 25 -0.03 -1.16 15.10
N SER A 26 0.99 -1.86 14.64
CA SER A 26 2.32 -1.31 14.47
C SER A 26 2.52 -0.58 13.14
N LEU A 27 2.88 0.69 13.22
CA LEU A 27 3.33 1.50 12.08
C LEU A 27 4.79 1.22 11.67
N CYS A 28 5.55 0.50 12.52
CA CYS A 28 6.92 0.12 12.22
C CYS A 28 6.96 -1.25 11.54
N THR A 29 7.65 -1.33 10.41
CA THR A 29 7.74 -2.57 9.61
C THR A 29 8.27 -3.76 10.39
N VAL A 30 9.23 -3.56 11.29
CA VAL A 30 9.82 -4.64 12.10
C VAL A 30 8.80 -5.19 13.09
N PHE A 31 8.08 -4.33 13.79
CA PHE A 31 7.04 -4.76 14.73
C PHE A 31 5.81 -5.33 14.02
N ALA A 32 5.45 -4.77 12.86
CA ALA A 32 4.37 -5.32 12.06
C ALA A 32 4.65 -6.75 11.57
N GLU A 33 5.91 -7.07 11.27
CA GLU A 33 6.29 -8.44 10.91
C GLU A 33 6.11 -9.42 12.08
N SER A 34 6.47 -9.00 13.29
CA SER A 34 6.22 -9.79 14.52
C SER A 34 4.71 -9.99 14.77
N GLU A 35 3.88 -8.98 14.52
CA GLU A 35 2.42 -9.12 14.62
C GLU A 35 1.87 -10.10 13.58
N VAL A 36 2.37 -10.07 12.34
CA VAL A 36 2.02 -11.04 11.30
C VAL A 36 2.34 -12.46 11.74
N ILE A 37 3.53 -12.70 12.30
CA ILE A 37 3.93 -14.01 12.82
C ILE A 37 2.98 -14.47 13.93
N ASN A 38 2.60 -13.57 14.85
CA ASN A 38 1.64 -13.87 15.90
C ASN A 38 0.26 -14.22 15.36
N LEU A 39 -0.22 -13.51 14.33
CA LEU A 39 -1.50 -13.82 13.68
C LEU A 39 -1.48 -15.19 13.02
N ILE A 40 -0.37 -15.54 12.36
CA ILE A 40 -0.17 -16.89 11.79
C ILE A 40 -0.23 -17.94 12.91
N GLY A 41 0.48 -17.71 14.02
CA GLY A 41 0.51 -18.62 15.16
C GLY A 41 -0.86 -18.82 15.83
N ARG A 42 -1.75 -17.85 15.73
CA ARG A 42 -3.14 -17.92 16.21
C ARG A 42 -4.10 -18.59 15.23
N GLY A 43 -3.62 -19.00 14.04
CA GLY A 43 -4.46 -19.60 13.01
C GLY A 43 -5.37 -18.61 12.28
N THR A 44 -5.04 -17.31 12.28
CA THR A 44 -5.79 -16.29 11.54
C THR A 44 -5.75 -16.61 10.04
N PRO A 45 -6.88 -16.53 9.31
CA PRO A 45 -6.91 -16.75 7.88
C PRO A 45 -5.88 -15.88 7.14
N ARG A 46 -5.24 -16.44 6.13
CA ARG A 46 -4.17 -15.73 5.38
C ARG A 46 -4.68 -14.48 4.68
N GLU A 47 -5.92 -14.52 4.21
CA GLU A 47 -6.61 -13.39 3.58
C GLU A 47 -6.80 -12.23 4.56
N ASP A 48 -7.16 -12.52 5.80
CA ASP A 48 -7.34 -11.53 6.86
C ASP A 48 -6.00 -10.90 7.25
N ILE A 49 -4.93 -11.72 7.32
CA ILE A 49 -3.58 -11.22 7.56
C ILE A 49 -3.13 -10.32 6.40
N ALA A 50 -3.39 -10.73 5.16
CA ALA A 50 -3.07 -9.94 3.97
C ALA A 50 -3.82 -8.59 3.98
N TYR A 51 -5.10 -8.61 4.34
CA TYR A 51 -5.89 -7.39 4.54
C TYR A 51 -5.23 -6.46 5.57
N ALA A 52 -4.89 -6.97 6.74
CA ALA A 52 -4.27 -6.19 7.82
C ALA A 52 -2.92 -5.58 7.40
N VAL A 53 -2.12 -6.32 6.63
CA VAL A 53 -0.84 -5.83 6.08
C VAL A 53 -1.08 -4.68 5.12
N VAL A 54 -1.98 -4.83 4.15
CA VAL A 54 -2.26 -3.77 3.16
C VAL A 54 -2.86 -2.54 3.86
N ASP A 55 -3.83 -2.74 4.77
CA ASP A 55 -4.43 -1.64 5.52
C ASP A 55 -3.39 -0.88 6.35
N SER A 56 -2.46 -1.56 7.01
CA SER A 56 -1.39 -0.91 7.77
C SER A 56 -0.54 0.03 6.91
N ILE A 57 -0.27 -0.35 5.66
CA ILE A 57 0.46 0.49 4.70
C ILE A 57 -0.40 1.70 4.29
N VAL A 58 -1.68 1.48 4.01
CA VAL A 58 -2.63 2.54 3.65
C VAL A 58 -2.75 3.57 4.78
N GLN A 59 -2.88 3.12 6.03
CA GLN A 59 -2.96 4.00 7.20
C GLN A 59 -1.65 4.79 7.40
N LYS A 60 -0.51 4.16 7.16
CA LYS A 60 0.79 4.83 7.22
C LYS A 60 0.88 5.95 6.18
N VAL A 61 0.52 5.68 4.93
CA VAL A 61 0.47 6.68 3.87
C VAL A 61 -0.48 7.81 4.24
N LYS A 62 -1.69 7.49 4.72
CA LYS A 62 -2.68 8.47 5.17
C LYS A 62 -2.14 9.37 6.28
N THR A 63 -1.45 8.79 7.26
CA THR A 63 -0.88 9.56 8.39
C THR A 63 0.24 10.49 7.92
N GLN A 64 1.12 10.02 7.05
CA GLN A 64 2.20 10.84 6.49
C GLN A 64 1.67 11.95 5.60
N ALA A 65 0.72 11.62 4.73
CA ALA A 65 0.10 12.56 3.83
C ALA A 65 -0.80 13.57 4.54
N GLY A 66 -1.39 13.20 5.68
CA GLY A 66 -2.22 14.10 6.50
C GLY A 66 -1.49 15.33 7.05
N LYS A 67 -0.16 15.32 7.00
CA LYS A 67 0.68 16.49 7.32
C LYS A 67 0.74 17.53 6.19
N LEU A 68 0.27 17.17 5.01
CA LEU A 68 0.24 18.00 3.83
C LEU A 68 -1.16 18.60 3.66
N SER A 69 -1.23 19.89 3.31
CA SER A 69 -2.49 20.51 2.95
C SER A 69 -2.86 20.08 1.53
N PHE A 70 -3.71 19.05 1.41
CA PHE A 70 -4.26 18.68 0.11
C PHE A 70 -5.34 19.69 -0.29
N GLY A 71 -5.10 20.43 -1.36
CA GLY A 71 -6.16 21.19 -2.02
C GLY A 71 -7.29 20.28 -2.54
N LYS A 72 -8.21 20.83 -3.32
CA LYS A 72 -9.30 20.06 -3.97
C LYS A 72 -8.84 19.24 -5.19
N GLY A 73 -7.53 19.11 -5.40
CA GLY A 73 -6.94 18.41 -6.55
C GLY A 73 -7.14 16.89 -6.52
N VAL A 74 -6.79 16.28 -7.64
CA VAL A 74 -6.81 14.84 -7.84
C VAL A 74 -5.59 14.22 -7.17
N LEU A 75 -5.75 13.03 -6.59
CA LEU A 75 -4.65 12.22 -6.08
C LEU A 75 -4.13 11.30 -7.18
N CYS A 76 -2.83 11.30 -7.39
CA CYS A 76 -2.18 10.36 -8.31
C CYS A 76 -1.27 9.42 -7.53
N LEU A 77 -1.37 8.13 -7.82
CA LEU A 77 -0.48 7.10 -7.29
C LEU A 77 0.56 6.74 -8.34
N THR A 78 1.83 6.85 -7.96
CA THR A 78 2.98 6.50 -8.80
C THR A 78 3.91 5.52 -8.08
N GLY A 79 4.86 4.94 -8.82
CA GLY A 79 5.80 3.95 -8.27
C GLY A 79 5.25 2.52 -8.33
N GLY A 80 6.03 1.57 -7.84
CA GLY A 80 5.78 0.14 -8.04
C GLY A 80 4.47 -0.41 -7.49
N LEU A 81 3.77 0.31 -6.60
CA LEU A 81 2.47 -0.12 -6.06
C LEU A 81 1.27 0.41 -6.85
N CYS A 82 1.49 1.27 -7.86
CA CYS A 82 0.38 1.87 -8.63
C CYS A 82 -0.35 0.84 -9.51
N ASP A 83 0.30 -0.28 -9.84
CA ASP A 83 -0.26 -1.35 -10.65
C ASP A 83 -1.25 -2.25 -9.86
N PHE A 84 -1.35 -2.09 -8.54
CA PHE A 84 -2.22 -2.91 -7.72
C PHE A 84 -3.56 -2.20 -7.46
N ASP A 85 -4.59 -2.59 -8.20
CA ASP A 85 -5.92 -1.97 -8.13
C ASP A 85 -6.48 -1.94 -6.71
N TYR A 86 -6.39 -3.05 -5.97
CA TYR A 86 -6.87 -3.11 -4.59
C TYR A 86 -6.17 -2.10 -3.67
N PHE A 87 -4.85 -1.91 -3.83
CA PHE A 87 -4.10 -0.91 -3.05
C PHE A 87 -4.55 0.51 -3.39
N ARG A 88 -4.71 0.81 -4.69
CA ARG A 88 -5.20 2.11 -5.16
C ARG A 88 -6.60 2.42 -4.64
N GLU A 89 -7.52 1.45 -4.74
CA GLU A 89 -8.88 1.59 -4.22
C GLU A 89 -8.91 1.77 -2.70
N SER A 90 -8.04 1.04 -1.97
CA SER A 90 -7.93 1.15 -0.52
C SER A 90 -7.43 2.55 -0.10
N LEU A 91 -6.47 3.12 -0.84
CA LEU A 91 -6.08 4.51 -0.67
C LEU A 91 -7.24 5.46 -0.95
N GLY A 92 -7.98 5.23 -2.04
CA GLY A 92 -9.16 6.03 -2.39
C GLY A 92 -10.20 6.07 -1.27
N ARG A 93 -10.50 4.90 -0.69
CA ARG A 93 -11.40 4.79 0.48
C ARG A 93 -10.85 5.56 1.69
N ALA A 94 -9.56 5.41 1.98
CA ALA A 94 -8.92 6.05 3.13
C ALA A 94 -8.91 7.58 3.03
N PHE A 95 -8.67 8.12 1.83
CA PHE A 95 -8.66 9.56 1.57
C PHE A 95 -10.03 10.14 1.22
N LYS A 96 -11.04 9.28 1.01
CA LYS A 96 -12.38 9.66 0.49
C LYS A 96 -12.28 10.45 -0.82
N ARG A 97 -11.40 10.00 -1.72
CA ARG A 97 -11.10 10.62 -3.02
C ARG A 97 -10.76 9.55 -4.04
N GLU A 98 -11.00 9.88 -5.30
CA GLU A 98 -10.48 9.08 -6.40
C GLU A 98 -8.95 9.16 -6.44
N VAL A 99 -8.31 8.02 -6.64
CA VAL A 99 -6.86 7.91 -6.82
C VAL A 99 -6.60 7.41 -8.24
N LEU A 100 -6.00 8.25 -9.05
CA LEU A 100 -5.66 7.96 -10.44
C LEU A 100 -4.25 7.37 -10.54
N THR A 101 -4.01 6.69 -11.63
CA THR A 101 -2.68 6.24 -12.08
C THR A 101 -2.64 6.24 -13.60
N SER A 102 -1.48 5.99 -14.16
CA SER A 102 -1.31 5.82 -15.61
C SER A 102 -0.42 4.60 -15.89
N PRO A 103 -0.42 4.04 -17.12
CA PRO A 103 0.38 2.87 -17.45
C PRO A 103 1.88 3.02 -17.14
N ASP A 104 2.43 4.23 -17.29
CA ASP A 104 3.85 4.51 -17.05
C ASP A 104 4.14 5.09 -15.65
N ALA A 105 3.12 5.23 -14.81
CA ALA A 105 3.26 5.84 -13.48
C ALA A 105 4.25 5.10 -12.58
N ARG A 106 4.44 3.79 -12.78
CA ARG A 106 5.45 3.00 -12.06
C ARG A 106 6.87 3.50 -12.27
N PHE A 107 7.14 4.14 -13.41
CA PHE A 107 8.45 4.66 -13.78
C PHE A 107 8.57 6.19 -13.59
N ALA A 108 7.58 6.84 -13.00
CA ALA A 108 7.55 8.30 -12.88
C ALA A 108 8.82 8.87 -12.24
N GLY A 109 9.37 8.22 -11.21
CA GLY A 109 10.63 8.63 -10.59
C GLY A 109 11.82 8.52 -11.53
N ALA A 110 11.92 7.42 -12.31
CA ALA A 110 12.99 7.21 -13.26
C ALA A 110 12.91 8.22 -14.44
N VAL A 111 11.70 8.47 -14.95
CA VAL A 111 11.46 9.46 -15.99
C VAL A 111 11.85 10.87 -15.51
N GLY A 112 11.42 11.23 -14.28
CA GLY A 112 11.78 12.51 -13.67
C GLY A 112 13.29 12.67 -13.49
N ALA A 113 13.99 11.63 -13.04
CA ALA A 113 15.43 11.64 -12.91
C ALA A 113 16.15 11.80 -14.27
N ALA A 114 15.67 11.10 -15.30
CA ALA A 114 16.22 11.23 -16.65
C ALA A 114 16.02 12.65 -17.21
N LEU A 115 14.84 13.21 -17.07
CA LEU A 115 14.55 14.59 -17.49
C LEU A 115 15.42 15.60 -16.75
N PHE A 116 15.58 15.42 -15.45
CA PHE A 116 16.46 16.27 -14.65
C PHE A 116 17.92 16.17 -15.11
N ALA A 117 18.44 14.99 -15.40
CA ALA A 117 19.77 14.80 -15.93
C ALA A 117 20.00 15.48 -17.28
N LEU A 118 18.99 15.53 -18.13
CA LEU A 118 19.05 16.23 -19.44
C LEU A 118 19.03 17.76 -19.28
N SER A 119 18.57 18.28 -18.14
CA SER A 119 18.50 19.72 -17.88
C SER A 119 19.76 20.31 -17.24
N ILE A 120 20.67 19.47 -16.83
CA ILE A 120 21.98 19.86 -16.29
C ILE A 120 22.98 20.00 -17.43
#